data_4320cd5092f8a344d094f79de862587a
#
_entry.id   4320cd5092f8a344d094f79de862587a
#
_cell.length_a   1.000
_cell.length_b   1.000
_cell.length_c   1.000
_cell.angle_alpha   90.00
_cell.angle_beta   90.00
_cell.angle_gamma   90.00
#
_symmetry.space_group_name_H-M   'P 1'
#
loop_
_entity.id
_entity.type
_entity.pdbx_description
1 polymer ?
#
loop_
_entity_poly.entity_id
_entity_poly.type
_entity_poly.pdbx_seq_one_letter_code
_entity_poly.pdbx_strand_id
1 'polypeptide(L)'
;MDTVTREYEIVDITEHGVEKTWVEVSVEDSVNLLLNGIRVASLTLTSKDLEAYAYGYCICEGLVTSINDITGITIDPPNISVTVSNPAYDPSSGNTEIRSSGCVGVKTTWELLTEPLPDGLCVDLQTIFDAMEKIRHLSKTWRITGGTHCSVILDEHGEIKSAMEDMGRHNSVDKAVGRALLDGIDLSRCFMVVTGRLPAGMVAKAYRAGIPILVSNTSPFSTGICLARQVNMTLAGFARPPRMMIYSAPDRINIPESLYQ
;
A
#
# COMPACT_ATOMS: atom_id res chain seq x y z
N MET A 1 -13.65 -14.07 -11.87
CA MET A 1 -13.50 -12.62 -12.12
C MET A 1 -12.02 -12.29 -11.92
N ASP A 2 -11.18 -12.53 -12.95
CA ASP A 2 -9.73 -12.32 -12.81
C ASP A 2 -9.19 -11.33 -13.86
N THR A 3 -10.10 -10.61 -14.52
CA THR A 3 -9.75 -9.68 -15.59
C THR A 3 -9.46 -8.33 -14.97
N VAL A 4 -8.18 -7.94 -14.90
CA VAL A 4 -7.75 -6.64 -14.34
C VAL A 4 -7.88 -5.49 -15.33
N THR A 5 -8.07 -5.83 -16.63
CA THR A 5 -8.24 -4.86 -17.72
C THR A 5 -9.39 -5.28 -18.61
N ARG A 6 -9.95 -4.32 -19.35
CA ARG A 6 -10.97 -4.54 -20.39
C ARG A 6 -10.68 -3.64 -21.58
N GLU A 7 -10.86 -4.17 -22.79
CA GLU A 7 -10.70 -3.42 -24.03
C GLU A 7 -11.91 -2.54 -24.33
N TYR A 8 -11.63 -1.33 -24.81
CA TYR A 8 -12.64 -0.38 -25.28
C TYR A 8 -12.20 0.24 -26.61
N GLU A 9 -13.15 0.35 -27.56
CA GLU A 9 -12.95 1.15 -28.76
C GLU A 9 -12.98 2.64 -28.37
N ILE A 10 -11.96 3.38 -28.77
CA ILE A 10 -11.84 4.80 -28.51
C ILE A 10 -11.55 5.58 -29.82
N VAL A 11 -11.70 6.88 -29.74
CA VAL A 11 -11.20 7.80 -30.76
C VAL A 11 -9.91 8.43 -30.20
N ASP A 12 -8.78 8.14 -30.83
CA ASP A 12 -7.49 8.74 -30.49
C ASP A 12 -7.27 9.98 -31.34
N ILE A 13 -6.92 11.09 -30.70
CA ILE A 13 -6.70 12.39 -31.33
C ILE A 13 -5.27 12.84 -31.05
N THR A 14 -4.48 12.98 -32.09
CA THR A 14 -3.11 13.49 -32.05
C THR A 14 -2.98 14.73 -32.93
N GLU A 15 -1.85 15.42 -32.89
CA GLU A 15 -1.53 16.50 -33.81
C GLU A 15 -1.45 16.04 -35.28
N HIS A 16 -1.38 14.73 -35.53
CA HIS A 16 -1.27 14.11 -36.84
C HIS A 16 -2.60 13.62 -37.41
N GLY A 17 -3.66 13.58 -36.60
CA GLY A 17 -4.97 13.12 -37.04
C GLY A 17 -5.84 12.52 -35.97
N VAL A 18 -6.97 11.92 -36.45
CA VAL A 18 -7.98 11.28 -35.63
C VAL A 18 -8.14 9.85 -36.12
N GLU A 19 -8.03 8.87 -35.24
CA GLU A 19 -8.23 7.46 -35.60
C GLU A 19 -9.07 6.72 -34.55
N LYS A 20 -9.72 5.64 -34.95
CA LYS A 20 -10.35 4.70 -34.04
C LYS A 20 -9.38 3.57 -33.70
N THR A 21 -9.22 3.31 -32.42
CA THR A 21 -8.34 2.24 -31.94
C THR A 21 -8.90 1.57 -30.69
N TRP A 22 -8.27 0.49 -30.22
CA TRP A 22 -8.64 -0.22 -29.01
C TRP A 22 -7.58 -0.01 -27.94
N VAL A 23 -8.03 0.23 -26.72
CA VAL A 23 -7.15 0.39 -25.55
C VAL A 23 -7.65 -0.47 -24.40
N GLU A 24 -6.70 -0.94 -23.59
CA GLU A 24 -7.02 -1.59 -22.33
C GLU A 24 -7.23 -0.55 -21.23
N VAL A 25 -8.29 -0.71 -20.44
CA VAL A 25 -8.64 0.13 -19.31
C VAL A 25 -8.72 -0.72 -18.05
N SER A 26 -8.24 -0.23 -16.91
CA SER A 26 -8.32 -0.90 -15.63
C SER A 26 -9.79 -1.15 -15.24
N VAL A 27 -10.09 -2.37 -14.78
CA VAL A 27 -11.41 -2.71 -14.24
C VAL A 27 -11.47 -2.33 -12.77
N GLU A 28 -12.60 -1.71 -12.38
CA GLU A 28 -12.93 -1.41 -11.00
C GLU A 28 -14.12 -2.25 -10.55
N ASP A 29 -13.95 -2.92 -9.42
CA ASP A 29 -15.00 -3.72 -8.80
C ASP A 29 -15.28 -3.24 -7.38
N SER A 30 -16.56 -3.29 -6.99
CA SER A 30 -16.97 -2.98 -5.63
C SER A 30 -17.03 -4.24 -4.79
N VAL A 31 -16.38 -4.21 -3.62
CA VAL A 31 -16.41 -5.32 -2.67
C VAL A 31 -16.79 -4.83 -1.27
N ASN A 32 -17.44 -5.70 -0.51
CA ASN A 32 -17.72 -5.50 0.92
C ASN A 32 -16.77 -6.39 1.72
N LEU A 33 -16.14 -5.84 2.73
CA LEU A 33 -15.38 -6.61 3.71
C LEU A 33 -16.21 -6.78 4.98
N LEU A 34 -16.41 -8.03 5.37
CA LEU A 34 -17.12 -8.41 6.58
C LEU A 34 -16.13 -9.00 7.59
N LEU A 35 -16.18 -8.53 8.83
CA LEU A 35 -15.41 -9.06 9.95
C LEU A 35 -16.39 -9.75 10.92
N ASN A 36 -16.22 -11.04 11.12
CA ASN A 36 -17.15 -11.86 11.93
C ASN A 36 -18.63 -11.62 11.55
N GLY A 37 -18.93 -11.52 10.25
CA GLY A 37 -20.28 -11.32 9.72
C GLY A 37 -20.77 -9.85 9.71
N ILE A 38 -20.04 -8.91 10.31
CA ILE A 38 -20.38 -7.49 10.32
C ILE A 38 -19.61 -6.75 9.22
N ARG A 39 -20.30 -6.01 8.36
CA ARG A 39 -19.66 -5.23 7.29
C ARG A 39 -18.88 -4.04 7.87
N VAL A 40 -17.56 -4.08 7.71
CA VAL A 40 -16.62 -3.03 8.18
C VAL A 40 -16.15 -2.10 7.08
N ALA A 41 -16.28 -2.52 5.81
CA ALA A 41 -15.90 -1.67 4.69
C ALA A 41 -16.71 -1.99 3.42
N SER A 42 -16.87 -0.97 2.57
CA SER A 42 -17.28 -1.07 1.17
C SER A 42 -16.27 -0.33 0.33
N LEU A 43 -15.65 -1.01 -0.60
CA LEU A 43 -14.40 -0.58 -1.23
C LEU A 43 -14.47 -0.80 -2.74
N THR A 44 -13.80 0.07 -3.47
CA THR A 44 -13.57 -0.10 -4.91
C THR A 44 -12.10 -0.48 -5.10
N LEU A 45 -11.85 -1.58 -5.80
CA LEU A 45 -10.51 -2.14 -5.99
C LEU A 45 -10.42 -2.97 -7.28
N THR A 46 -9.23 -3.40 -7.63
CA THR A 46 -9.01 -4.42 -8.67
C THR A 46 -9.25 -5.80 -8.08
N SER A 47 -10.19 -6.60 -8.64
CA SER A 47 -10.61 -7.91 -8.11
C SER A 47 -9.59 -9.03 -8.33
N LYS A 48 -8.31 -8.73 -8.08
CA LYS A 48 -7.19 -9.67 -8.09
C LYS A 48 -6.52 -9.70 -6.73
N ASP A 49 -5.99 -10.86 -6.34
CA ASP A 49 -5.26 -11.04 -5.07
C ASP A 49 -6.10 -10.65 -3.83
N LEU A 50 -7.41 -10.99 -3.84
CA LEU A 50 -8.37 -10.61 -2.80
C LEU A 50 -8.06 -11.25 -1.44
N GLU A 51 -7.46 -12.43 -1.41
CA GLU A 51 -7.00 -13.06 -0.18
C GLU A 51 -5.88 -12.23 0.47
N ALA A 52 -4.84 -11.90 -0.27
CA ALA A 52 -3.78 -11.02 0.21
C ALA A 52 -4.34 -9.67 0.65
N TYR A 53 -5.30 -9.11 -0.12
CA TYR A 53 -5.99 -7.89 0.26
C TYR A 53 -6.67 -8.01 1.64
N ALA A 54 -7.40 -9.09 1.90
CA ALA A 54 -8.12 -9.30 3.16
C ALA A 54 -7.19 -9.37 4.36
N TYR A 55 -6.10 -10.15 4.27
CA TYR A 55 -5.07 -10.22 5.32
C TYR A 55 -4.44 -8.85 5.58
N GLY A 56 -3.98 -8.20 4.50
CA GLY A 56 -3.32 -6.90 4.63
C GLY A 56 -4.24 -5.82 5.14
N TYR A 57 -5.49 -5.76 4.68
CA TYR A 57 -6.47 -4.79 5.18
C TYR A 57 -6.68 -4.92 6.68
N CYS A 58 -6.85 -6.15 7.18
CA CYS A 58 -7.07 -6.40 8.61
C CYS A 58 -5.89 -5.90 9.48
N ILE A 59 -4.66 -6.12 9.05
CA ILE A 59 -3.45 -5.64 9.75
C ILE A 59 -3.32 -4.12 9.57
N CYS A 60 -3.35 -3.62 8.35
CA CYS A 60 -3.09 -2.22 8.02
C CYS A 60 -4.14 -1.26 8.60
N GLU A 61 -5.37 -1.71 8.78
CA GLU A 61 -6.43 -0.93 9.44
C GLU A 61 -6.52 -1.18 10.95
N GLY A 62 -5.72 -2.11 11.48
CA GLY A 62 -5.71 -2.43 12.91
C GLY A 62 -6.96 -3.17 13.38
N LEU A 63 -7.58 -3.97 12.51
CA LEU A 63 -8.70 -4.82 12.88
C LEU A 63 -8.22 -6.01 13.72
N VAL A 64 -7.00 -6.45 13.47
CA VAL A 64 -6.25 -7.44 14.26
C VAL A 64 -4.82 -6.95 14.45
N THR A 65 -4.13 -7.48 15.45
CA THR A 65 -2.72 -7.18 15.72
C THR A 65 -1.77 -8.24 15.18
N SER A 66 -2.28 -9.41 14.87
CA SER A 66 -1.50 -10.53 14.35
C SER A 66 -2.26 -11.23 13.22
N ILE A 67 -1.52 -11.68 12.19
CA ILE A 67 -2.07 -12.54 11.13
C ILE A 67 -2.66 -13.85 11.70
N ASN A 68 -2.13 -14.32 12.82
CA ASN A 68 -2.58 -15.54 13.51
C ASN A 68 -3.99 -15.39 14.13
N ASP A 69 -4.47 -14.17 14.32
CA ASP A 69 -5.83 -13.92 14.78
C ASP A 69 -6.87 -14.17 13.67
N ILE A 70 -6.45 -14.22 12.40
CA ILE A 70 -7.33 -14.52 11.27
C ILE A 70 -7.47 -16.04 11.13
N THR A 71 -8.66 -16.55 11.43
CA THR A 71 -8.95 -17.99 11.45
C THR A 71 -9.62 -18.50 10.18
N GLY A 72 -10.10 -17.60 9.33
CA GLY A 72 -10.71 -17.98 8.05
C GLY A 72 -10.99 -16.80 7.15
N ILE A 73 -10.86 -17.02 5.84
CA ILE A 73 -11.26 -16.07 4.80
C ILE A 73 -12.11 -16.82 3.79
N THR A 74 -13.24 -16.22 3.42
CA THR A 74 -14.09 -16.67 2.31
C THR A 74 -14.29 -15.52 1.34
N ILE A 75 -13.99 -15.79 0.07
CA ILE A 75 -14.14 -14.82 -1.03
C ILE A 75 -15.33 -15.27 -1.88
N ASP A 76 -16.41 -14.51 -1.78
CA ASP A 76 -17.66 -14.71 -2.56
C ASP A 76 -18.11 -13.33 -3.06
N PRO A 77 -17.57 -12.85 -4.19
CA PRO A 77 -17.83 -11.50 -4.67
C PRO A 77 -19.34 -11.18 -4.79
N PRO A 78 -19.79 -10.01 -4.31
CA PRO A 78 -18.96 -8.88 -3.90
C PRO A 78 -18.46 -8.93 -2.44
N ASN A 79 -18.58 -10.04 -1.73
CA ASN A 79 -18.24 -10.12 -0.32
C ASN A 79 -16.89 -10.81 -0.09
N ILE A 80 -16.10 -10.26 0.83
CA ILE A 80 -14.91 -10.86 1.43
C ILE A 80 -15.23 -11.00 2.92
N SER A 81 -15.39 -12.23 3.40
CA SER A 81 -15.70 -12.53 4.79
C SER A 81 -14.44 -12.98 5.53
N VAL A 82 -14.06 -12.26 6.56
CA VAL A 82 -12.92 -12.58 7.43
C VAL A 82 -13.42 -12.97 8.80
N THR A 83 -12.99 -14.14 9.25
CA THR A 83 -13.25 -14.62 10.62
C THR A 83 -12.00 -14.42 11.46
N VAL A 84 -12.15 -13.77 12.61
CA VAL A 84 -11.05 -13.51 13.54
C VAL A 84 -11.39 -14.01 14.93
N SER A 85 -10.37 -14.54 15.63
CA SER A 85 -10.49 -15.04 17.02
C SER A 85 -10.35 -13.92 18.05
N ASN A 86 -9.52 -12.91 17.77
CA ASN A 86 -9.22 -11.81 18.70
C ASN A 86 -9.24 -10.47 17.96
N PRO A 87 -10.42 -9.87 17.76
CA PRO A 87 -10.50 -8.59 17.07
C PRO A 87 -9.93 -7.46 17.93
N ALA A 88 -9.00 -6.70 17.39
CA ALA A 88 -8.48 -5.47 18.00
C ALA A 88 -9.44 -4.28 17.80
N TYR A 89 -10.43 -4.44 16.91
CA TYR A 89 -11.47 -3.45 16.59
C TYR A 89 -12.84 -4.04 16.85
N ASP A 90 -13.71 -3.26 17.52
CA ASP A 90 -15.11 -3.63 17.71
C ASP A 90 -15.94 -3.22 16.48
N PRO A 91 -16.36 -4.17 15.63
CA PRO A 91 -17.12 -3.86 14.43
C PRO A 91 -18.51 -3.30 14.73
N SER A 92 -19.04 -3.52 15.93
CA SER A 92 -20.35 -3.00 16.34
C SER A 92 -20.33 -1.51 16.71
N SER A 93 -19.14 -0.92 16.87
CA SER A 93 -18.96 0.49 17.22
C SER A 93 -19.49 1.47 16.16
N GLY A 94 -19.73 0.98 14.92
CA GLY A 94 -20.20 1.79 13.80
C GLY A 94 -19.25 2.89 13.33
N ASN A 95 -18.01 2.91 13.81
CA ASN A 95 -17.00 3.90 13.47
C ASN A 95 -16.45 3.68 12.05
N THR A 96 -17.22 4.09 11.05
CA THR A 96 -16.79 4.09 9.65
C THR A 96 -16.66 5.52 9.14
N GLU A 97 -15.79 5.72 8.16
CA GLU A 97 -15.59 7.01 7.48
C GLU A 97 -15.59 6.84 5.96
N ILE A 98 -15.98 7.90 5.26
CA ILE A 98 -15.84 7.97 3.80
C ILE A 98 -14.37 8.28 3.51
N ARG A 99 -13.74 7.43 2.70
CA ARG A 99 -12.36 7.60 2.24
C ARG A 99 -12.31 8.16 0.82
N SER A 100 -11.14 8.63 0.43
CA SER A 100 -10.92 9.06 -0.95
C SER A 100 -11.27 7.94 -1.93
N SER A 101 -11.85 8.28 -3.08
CA SER A 101 -12.32 7.36 -4.13
C SER A 101 -13.66 6.65 -3.83
N GLY A 102 -14.52 7.25 -2.98
CA GLY A 102 -15.87 6.71 -2.73
C GLY A 102 -15.92 5.47 -1.84
N CYS A 103 -14.79 5.06 -1.27
CA CYS A 103 -14.73 3.93 -0.34
C CYS A 103 -15.22 4.35 1.05
N VAL A 104 -15.99 3.47 1.71
CA VAL A 104 -16.32 3.56 3.12
C VAL A 104 -15.53 2.47 3.86
N GLY A 105 -14.81 2.84 4.89
CA GLY A 105 -14.00 1.91 5.68
C GLY A 105 -13.98 2.28 7.15
N VAL A 106 -13.31 1.48 7.95
CA VAL A 106 -13.09 1.76 9.37
C VAL A 106 -12.44 3.12 9.54
N LYS A 107 -12.91 3.91 10.51
CA LYS A 107 -12.25 5.18 10.84
C LYS A 107 -10.84 4.88 11.36
N THR A 108 -9.85 5.33 10.61
CA THR A 108 -8.46 5.17 11.01
C THR A 108 -8.14 6.10 12.16
N THR A 109 -7.84 5.53 13.32
CA THR A 109 -7.41 6.26 14.54
C THR A 109 -5.89 6.40 14.56
N TRP A 110 -5.32 6.96 13.48
CA TRP A 110 -3.88 7.14 13.36
C TRP A 110 -3.32 8.12 14.40
N GLU A 111 -4.14 9.01 14.94
CA GLU A 111 -3.79 9.92 16.03
C GLU A 111 -3.41 9.19 17.33
N LEU A 112 -3.85 7.94 17.48
CA LEU A 112 -3.53 7.11 18.65
C LEU A 112 -2.22 6.32 18.49
N LEU A 113 -1.58 6.37 17.33
CA LEU A 113 -0.31 5.69 17.07
C LEU A 113 0.84 6.53 17.64
N THR A 114 1.33 6.20 18.82
CA THR A 114 2.33 6.98 19.56
C THR A 114 3.64 6.24 19.81
N GLU A 115 3.62 4.91 19.79
CA GLU A 115 4.80 4.11 20.07
C GLU A 115 5.79 4.18 18.91
N PRO A 116 7.06 4.52 19.17
CA PRO A 116 8.06 4.57 18.11
C PRO A 116 8.39 3.17 17.58
N LEU A 117 8.60 3.08 16.27
CA LEU A 117 9.17 1.88 15.68
C LEU A 117 10.62 1.68 16.20
N PRO A 118 11.01 0.42 16.49
CA PRO A 118 12.34 0.13 16.96
C PRO A 118 13.40 0.48 15.92
N ASP A 119 14.59 0.82 16.39
CA ASP A 119 15.76 0.93 15.52
C ASP A 119 16.20 -0.46 15.06
N GLY A 120 17.00 -0.54 13.98
CA GLY A 120 17.58 -1.79 13.53
C GLY A 120 17.75 -1.91 12.01
N LEU A 121 16.70 -1.63 11.23
CA LEU A 121 16.84 -1.66 9.78
C LEU A 121 17.59 -0.43 9.27
N CYS A 122 18.64 -0.67 8.47
CA CYS A 122 19.33 0.36 7.73
C CYS A 122 19.53 -0.11 6.28
N VAL A 123 19.26 0.75 5.31
CA VAL A 123 19.29 0.42 3.88
C VAL A 123 20.17 1.42 3.14
N ASP A 124 20.98 0.93 2.22
CA ASP A 124 21.83 1.78 1.40
C ASP A 124 20.98 2.65 0.45
N LEU A 125 21.35 3.93 0.30
CA LEU A 125 20.68 4.85 -0.61
C LEU A 125 20.54 4.29 -2.02
N GLN A 126 21.59 3.63 -2.54
CA GLN A 126 21.56 3.04 -3.87
C GLN A 126 20.54 1.90 -3.98
N THR A 127 20.39 1.08 -2.94
CA THR A 127 19.36 0.03 -2.89
C THR A 127 17.96 0.61 -3.01
N ILE A 128 17.71 1.76 -2.36
CA ILE A 128 16.41 2.45 -2.47
C ILE A 128 16.22 2.99 -3.89
N PHE A 129 17.23 3.58 -4.50
CA PHE A 129 17.14 4.06 -5.88
C PHE A 129 16.88 2.93 -6.87
N ASP A 130 17.55 1.80 -6.72
CA ASP A 130 17.34 0.61 -7.55
C ASP A 130 15.91 0.07 -7.38
N ALA A 131 15.38 0.08 -6.15
CA ALA A 131 13.99 -0.30 -5.88
C ALA A 131 12.99 0.64 -6.57
N MET A 132 13.28 1.95 -6.59
CA MET A 132 12.44 2.95 -7.28
C MET A 132 12.46 2.80 -8.81
N GLU A 133 13.52 2.26 -9.38
CA GLU A 133 13.54 1.89 -10.80
C GLU A 133 12.79 0.58 -11.05
N LYS A 134 13.01 -0.43 -10.19
CA LYS A 134 12.31 -1.72 -10.28
C LYS A 134 10.79 -1.57 -10.24
N ILE A 135 10.23 -0.69 -9.39
CA ILE A 135 8.77 -0.51 -9.27
C ILE A 135 8.13 -0.09 -10.60
N ARG A 136 8.84 0.67 -11.44
CA ARG A 136 8.34 1.09 -12.77
C ARG A 136 8.16 -0.11 -13.71
N HIS A 137 9.03 -1.12 -13.60
CA HIS A 137 8.94 -2.35 -14.39
C HIS A 137 7.92 -3.33 -13.84
N LEU A 138 7.70 -3.33 -12.53
CA LEU A 138 6.73 -4.18 -11.84
C LEU A 138 5.30 -3.68 -12.02
N SER A 139 5.09 -2.38 -12.28
CA SER A 139 3.79 -1.77 -12.54
C SER A 139 3.26 -2.13 -13.94
N LYS A 140 2.92 -3.39 -14.16
CA LYS A 140 2.54 -3.92 -15.48
C LYS A 140 1.20 -3.36 -15.95
N THR A 141 0.19 -3.40 -15.08
CA THR A 141 -1.15 -2.89 -15.39
C THR A 141 -1.12 -1.38 -15.58
N TRP A 142 -0.35 -0.66 -14.77
CA TRP A 142 -0.17 0.79 -14.94
C TRP A 142 0.43 1.16 -16.30
N ARG A 143 1.42 0.40 -16.77
CA ARG A 143 2.05 0.69 -18.07
C ARG A 143 1.11 0.55 -19.26
N ILE A 144 0.09 -0.29 -19.11
CA ILE A 144 -0.91 -0.54 -20.15
C ILE A 144 -2.04 0.50 -20.04
N THR A 145 -2.50 0.75 -18.81
CA THR A 145 -3.77 1.47 -18.57
C THR A 145 -3.59 2.87 -17.98
N GLY A 146 -2.45 3.15 -17.31
CA GLY A 146 -2.26 4.36 -16.50
C GLY A 146 -3.13 4.40 -15.23
N GLY A 147 -3.95 3.38 -14.96
CA GLY A 147 -5.05 3.40 -14.00
C GLY A 147 -4.76 2.73 -12.64
N THR A 148 -3.52 2.31 -12.34
CA THR A 148 -3.19 1.61 -11.10
C THR A 148 -2.05 2.25 -10.32
N HIS A 149 -1.94 1.85 -9.06
CA HIS A 149 -0.80 2.10 -8.18
C HIS A 149 -0.08 0.79 -7.90
N CYS A 150 1.23 0.88 -7.63
CA CYS A 150 2.06 -0.25 -7.25
C CYS A 150 2.70 -0.02 -5.89
N SER A 151 2.78 -1.09 -5.09
CA SER A 151 3.48 -1.15 -3.81
C SER A 151 4.40 -2.37 -3.81
N VAL A 152 5.66 -2.17 -3.45
CA VAL A 152 6.70 -3.22 -3.43
C VAL A 152 7.35 -3.23 -2.06
N ILE A 153 7.47 -4.41 -1.47
CA ILE A 153 8.18 -4.66 -0.21
C ILE A 153 9.48 -5.38 -0.55
N LEU A 154 10.60 -4.87 -0.03
CA LEU A 154 11.93 -5.40 -0.25
C LEU A 154 12.66 -5.53 1.09
N ASP A 155 13.59 -6.48 1.19
CA ASP A 155 14.51 -6.56 2.33
C ASP A 155 15.66 -5.54 2.24
N GLU A 156 16.51 -5.51 3.26
CA GLU A 156 17.66 -4.60 3.35
C GLU A 156 18.63 -4.68 2.17
N HIS A 157 18.63 -5.79 1.43
CA HIS A 157 19.48 -6.02 0.26
C HIS A 157 18.80 -5.67 -1.07
N GLY A 158 17.51 -5.23 -1.03
CA GLY A 158 16.74 -4.89 -2.22
C GLY A 158 16.19 -6.11 -2.97
N GLU A 159 16.08 -7.25 -2.29
CA GLU A 159 15.38 -8.42 -2.79
C GLU A 159 13.86 -8.25 -2.60
N ILE A 160 13.10 -8.46 -3.67
CA ILE A 160 11.64 -8.26 -3.66
C ILE A 160 10.98 -9.40 -2.88
N LYS A 161 10.24 -9.06 -1.83
CA LYS A 161 9.43 -9.98 -1.04
C LYS A 161 7.95 -9.96 -1.46
N SER A 162 7.46 -8.80 -1.91
CA SER A 162 6.10 -8.66 -2.43
C SER A 162 6.03 -7.50 -3.42
N ALA A 163 5.23 -7.65 -4.49
CA ALA A 163 4.95 -6.58 -5.45
C ALA A 163 3.51 -6.68 -5.91
N MET A 164 2.69 -5.67 -5.62
CA MET A 164 1.25 -5.69 -5.87
C MET A 164 0.75 -4.41 -6.51
N GLU A 165 -0.20 -4.55 -7.42
CA GLU A 165 -0.90 -3.45 -8.06
C GLU A 165 -2.37 -3.40 -7.66
N ASP A 166 -2.92 -2.20 -7.58
CA ASP A 166 -4.35 -1.95 -7.46
C ASP A 166 -4.68 -0.56 -8.01
N MET A 167 -5.92 -0.32 -8.44
CA MET A 167 -6.40 1.00 -8.82
C MET A 167 -6.32 2.01 -7.66
N GLY A 168 -6.44 1.54 -6.42
CA GLY A 168 -6.35 2.31 -5.19
C GLY A 168 -4.97 2.21 -4.53
N ARG A 169 -4.31 3.36 -4.28
CA ARG A 169 -3.00 3.37 -3.62
C ARG A 169 -2.98 2.70 -2.24
N HIS A 170 -4.08 2.82 -1.47
CA HIS A 170 -4.22 2.15 -0.17
C HIS A 170 -4.34 0.64 -0.34
N ASN A 171 -5.15 0.21 -1.30
CA ASN A 171 -5.39 -1.19 -1.59
C ASN A 171 -4.11 -1.90 -2.08
N SER A 172 -3.27 -1.21 -2.88
CA SER A 172 -1.98 -1.78 -3.32
C SER A 172 -1.04 -2.05 -2.13
N VAL A 173 -1.05 -1.18 -1.09
CA VAL A 173 -0.32 -1.40 0.17
C VAL A 173 -0.89 -2.58 0.92
N ASP A 174 -2.22 -2.63 1.08
CA ASP A 174 -2.87 -3.75 1.76
C ASP A 174 -2.53 -5.08 1.11
N LYS A 175 -2.63 -5.17 -0.22
CA LYS A 175 -2.25 -6.37 -0.96
C LYS A 175 -0.78 -6.74 -0.77
N ALA A 176 0.13 -5.77 -0.84
CA ALA A 176 1.55 -6.02 -0.68
C ALA A 176 1.90 -6.53 0.72
N VAL A 177 1.32 -5.92 1.76
CA VAL A 177 1.48 -6.35 3.16
C VAL A 177 0.91 -7.75 3.35
N GLY A 178 -0.34 -7.98 2.91
CA GLY A 178 -0.98 -9.28 3.09
C GLY A 178 -0.24 -10.41 2.37
N ARG A 179 0.27 -10.16 1.16
CA ARG A 179 1.07 -11.14 0.42
C ARG A 179 2.36 -11.49 1.17
N ALA A 180 3.09 -10.47 1.63
CA ALA A 180 4.33 -10.68 2.38
C ALA A 180 4.08 -11.45 3.69
N LEU A 181 3.00 -11.13 4.42
CA LEU A 181 2.63 -11.85 5.64
C LEU A 181 2.25 -13.32 5.38
N LEU A 182 1.52 -13.59 4.30
CA LEU A 182 1.19 -14.97 3.86
C LEU A 182 2.42 -15.77 3.50
N ASP A 183 3.46 -15.12 2.98
CA ASP A 183 4.75 -15.73 2.67
C ASP A 183 5.69 -15.83 3.89
N GLY A 184 5.23 -15.43 5.10
CA GLY A 184 5.98 -15.50 6.35
C GLY A 184 7.13 -14.50 6.45
N ILE A 185 7.08 -13.39 5.73
CA ILE A 185 8.13 -12.37 5.71
C ILE A 185 8.07 -11.52 6.97
N ASP A 186 9.23 -11.31 7.61
CA ASP A 186 9.42 -10.37 8.71
C ASP A 186 9.48 -8.94 8.16
N LEU A 187 8.35 -8.22 8.27
CA LEU A 187 8.21 -6.87 7.73
C LEU A 187 9.04 -5.83 8.47
N SER A 188 9.47 -6.10 9.72
CA SER A 188 10.35 -5.20 10.47
C SER A 188 11.76 -5.08 9.87
N ARG A 189 12.13 -6.05 9.03
CA ARG A 189 13.39 -6.09 8.27
C ARG A 189 13.23 -5.70 6.81
N CYS A 190 12.10 -5.07 6.47
CA CYS A 190 11.77 -4.69 5.11
C CYS A 190 11.55 -3.18 4.99
N PHE A 191 11.74 -2.66 3.80
CA PHE A 191 11.28 -1.34 3.40
C PHE A 191 10.23 -1.44 2.30
N MET A 192 9.39 -0.41 2.20
CA MET A 192 8.33 -0.35 1.20
C MET A 192 8.54 0.83 0.27
N VAL A 193 8.44 0.58 -1.05
CA VAL A 193 8.37 1.62 -2.07
C VAL A 193 6.99 1.63 -2.73
N VAL A 194 6.42 2.82 -2.95
CA VAL A 194 5.06 2.99 -3.49
C VAL A 194 5.00 4.09 -4.56
N THR A 195 3.98 4.03 -5.40
CA THR A 195 3.72 5.08 -6.41
C THR A 195 2.70 6.12 -5.95
N GLY A 196 2.04 5.90 -4.80
CA GLY A 196 1.00 6.77 -4.28
C GLY A 196 1.52 7.89 -3.37
N ARG A 197 0.74 9.00 -3.25
CA ARG A 197 1.00 10.05 -2.26
C ARG A 197 0.90 9.50 -0.84
N LEU A 198 1.63 10.14 0.12
CA LEU A 198 1.81 9.66 1.49
C LEU A 198 1.06 10.53 2.53
N PRO A 199 -0.29 10.42 2.64
CA PRO A 199 -1.04 10.96 3.77
C PRO A 199 -0.85 10.10 5.03
N ALA A 200 -1.36 10.55 6.19
CA ALA A 200 -1.29 9.81 7.46
C ALA A 200 -1.80 8.37 7.35
N GLY A 201 -2.88 8.12 6.58
CA GLY A 201 -3.41 6.77 6.38
C GLY A 201 -2.42 5.80 5.71
N MET A 202 -1.59 6.27 4.77
CA MET A 202 -0.55 5.43 4.15
C MET A 202 0.59 5.12 5.14
N VAL A 203 1.00 6.12 5.92
CA VAL A 203 2.01 5.96 6.97
C VAL A 203 1.50 5.01 8.07
N ALA A 204 0.25 5.17 8.50
CA ALA A 204 -0.37 4.29 9.50
C ALA A 204 -0.43 2.82 9.05
N LYS A 205 -0.71 2.57 7.77
CA LYS A 205 -0.70 1.20 7.20
C LYS A 205 0.68 0.57 7.29
N ALA A 206 1.72 1.26 6.84
CA ALA A 206 3.10 0.78 6.92
C ALA A 206 3.55 0.59 8.38
N TYR A 207 3.18 1.53 9.27
CA TYR A 207 3.45 1.43 10.70
C TYR A 207 2.83 0.19 11.35
N ARG A 208 1.51 -0.05 11.13
CA ARG A 208 0.83 -1.22 11.69
C ARG A 208 1.34 -2.54 11.14
N ALA A 209 1.84 -2.52 9.91
CA ALA A 209 2.54 -3.65 9.32
C ALA A 209 3.97 -3.85 9.90
N GLY A 210 4.48 -2.92 10.71
CA GLY A 210 5.82 -2.97 11.29
C GLY A 210 6.93 -2.56 10.32
N ILE A 211 6.62 -1.92 9.18
CA ILE A 211 7.59 -1.52 8.16
C ILE A 211 8.21 -0.16 8.55
N PRO A 212 9.54 -0.08 8.81
CA PRO A 212 10.15 1.13 9.35
C PRO A 212 10.53 2.20 8.31
N ILE A 213 10.54 1.85 7.01
CA ILE A 213 10.93 2.77 5.92
C ILE A 213 9.86 2.75 4.83
N LEU A 214 9.29 3.93 4.54
CA LEU A 214 8.29 4.12 3.48
C LEU A 214 8.76 5.19 2.50
N VAL A 215 8.88 4.81 1.23
CA VAL A 215 9.40 5.66 0.15
C VAL A 215 8.37 5.79 -0.96
N SER A 216 8.22 6.98 -1.54
CA SER A 216 7.36 7.21 -2.71
C SER A 216 8.03 8.10 -3.76
N ASN A 217 7.69 7.87 -5.03
CA ASN A 217 8.05 8.80 -6.12
C ASN A 217 7.20 10.07 -6.15
N THR A 218 6.22 10.18 -5.24
CA THR A 218 5.30 11.32 -5.12
C THR A 218 5.46 12.04 -3.77
N SER A 219 4.60 13.02 -3.50
CA SER A 219 4.69 13.86 -2.30
C SER A 219 4.09 13.20 -1.06
N PRO A 220 4.68 13.42 0.13
CA PRO A 220 3.98 13.25 1.39
C PRO A 220 3.05 14.44 1.65
N PHE A 221 2.09 14.25 2.57
CA PHE A 221 1.28 15.31 3.15
C PHE A 221 1.73 15.63 4.57
N SER A 222 1.36 16.83 5.07
CA SER A 222 1.74 17.28 6.41
C SER A 222 1.36 16.28 7.50
N THR A 223 0.14 15.71 7.44
CA THR A 223 -0.32 14.71 8.40
C THR A 223 0.51 13.43 8.36
N GLY A 224 0.95 12.99 7.16
CA GLY A 224 1.85 11.86 7.02
C GLY A 224 3.24 12.13 7.60
N ILE A 225 3.78 13.34 7.37
CA ILE A 225 5.08 13.74 7.94
C ILE A 225 5.00 13.80 9.48
N CYS A 226 3.94 14.41 10.02
CA CYS A 226 3.75 14.49 11.47
C CYS A 226 3.70 13.09 12.10
N LEU A 227 2.88 12.19 11.55
CA LEU A 227 2.79 10.82 12.05
C LEU A 227 4.13 10.08 11.93
N ALA A 228 4.81 10.14 10.80
CA ALA A 228 6.09 9.46 10.59
C ALA A 228 7.15 9.91 11.61
N ARG A 229 7.20 11.21 11.94
CA ARG A 229 8.08 11.76 12.98
C ARG A 229 7.71 11.26 14.38
N GLN A 230 6.40 11.20 14.68
CA GLN A 230 5.89 10.74 15.97
C GLN A 230 6.24 9.28 16.23
N VAL A 231 6.14 8.41 15.22
CA VAL A 231 6.38 6.97 15.35
C VAL A 231 7.79 6.54 14.91
N ASN A 232 8.73 7.46 14.76
CA ASN A 232 10.11 7.18 14.34
C ASN A 232 10.19 6.33 13.05
N MET A 233 9.36 6.64 12.03
CA MET A 233 9.39 5.99 10.73
C MET A 233 10.17 6.83 9.73
N THR A 234 11.02 6.22 8.93
CA THR A 234 11.65 6.90 7.80
C THR A 234 10.63 7.12 6.69
N LEU A 235 10.36 8.39 6.38
CA LEU A 235 9.45 8.80 5.31
C LEU A 235 10.21 9.57 4.25
N ALA A 236 10.26 9.03 3.03
CA ALA A 236 10.87 9.69 1.89
C ALA A 236 9.86 9.88 0.75
N GLY A 237 9.96 11.03 0.11
CA GLY A 237 9.13 11.39 -1.04
C GLY A 237 9.94 11.92 -2.21
N PHE A 238 9.28 12.10 -3.35
CA PHE A 238 9.91 12.54 -4.61
C PHE A 238 11.14 11.69 -4.97
N ALA A 239 11.14 10.41 -4.59
CA ALA A 239 12.22 9.49 -4.83
C ALA A 239 12.26 9.10 -6.32
N ARG A 240 13.07 9.82 -7.05
CA ARG A 240 13.34 9.63 -8.49
C ARG A 240 14.84 9.77 -8.68
N PRO A 241 15.56 8.65 -8.87
CA PRO A 241 16.99 8.69 -9.00
C PRO A 241 17.46 9.75 -10.00
N PRO A 242 18.50 10.55 -9.68
CA PRO A 242 19.38 10.44 -8.50
C PRO A 242 18.95 11.28 -7.27
N ARG A 243 17.68 11.64 -7.15
CA ARG A 243 17.18 12.53 -6.08
C ARG A 243 16.11 11.87 -5.23
N MET A 244 16.13 12.17 -3.92
CA MET A 244 15.09 11.82 -2.93
C MET A 244 15.06 12.89 -1.84
N MET A 245 13.88 13.08 -1.22
CA MET A 245 13.72 13.96 -0.06
C MET A 245 13.29 13.13 1.14
N ILE A 246 14.04 13.20 2.25
CA ILE A 246 13.71 12.51 3.50
C ILE A 246 13.06 13.52 4.45
N TYR A 247 11.90 13.17 5.01
CA TYR A 247 11.07 14.04 5.85
C TYR A 247 11.10 13.67 7.33
N SER A 248 11.51 12.43 7.65
CA SER A 248 11.62 11.91 9.02
C SER A 248 12.62 10.77 9.10
N ALA A 249 13.23 10.57 10.28
CA ALA A 249 14.11 9.49 10.67
C ALA A 249 15.15 9.10 9.59
N PRO A 250 16.09 10.01 9.21
CA PRO A 250 17.04 9.77 8.11
C PRO A 250 18.06 8.66 8.41
N ASP A 251 18.25 8.34 9.69
CA ASP A 251 19.34 7.47 10.16
C ASP A 251 19.19 6.00 9.71
N ARG A 252 18.01 5.62 9.18
CA ARG A 252 17.81 4.30 8.57
C ARG A 252 18.24 4.21 7.10
N ILE A 253 18.84 5.28 6.58
CA ILE A 253 19.35 5.28 5.21
C ILE A 253 20.85 5.56 5.25
N ASN A 254 21.66 4.62 4.81
CA ASN A 254 23.08 4.78 4.63
C ASN A 254 23.35 5.73 3.46
N ILE A 255 23.66 6.99 3.76
CA ILE A 255 24.01 8.00 2.78
C ILE A 255 25.53 8.04 2.69
N PRO A 256 26.15 7.86 1.50
CA PRO A 256 27.60 7.95 1.34
C PRO A 256 28.15 9.30 1.83
N GLU A 257 29.24 9.27 2.59
CA GLU A 257 29.90 10.49 3.11
C GLU A 257 30.24 11.49 2.01
N SER A 258 30.57 11.00 0.81
CA SER A 258 30.86 11.83 -0.35
C SER A 258 29.71 12.73 -0.83
N LEU A 259 28.48 12.52 -0.33
CA LEU A 259 27.31 13.35 -0.64
C LEU A 259 27.05 14.45 0.40
N TYR A 260 27.75 14.43 1.55
CA TYR A 260 27.72 15.52 2.50
C TYR A 260 28.75 16.59 2.05
N GLN A 261 28.24 17.79 1.73
CA GLN A 261 29.04 18.97 1.36
C GLN A 261 29.24 19.89 2.56
#